data_d57e1510bd4f98ca1ac9434027689a75
#
_entry.id   d57e1510bd4f98ca1ac9434027689a75
#
_cell.length_a   1.000
_cell.length_b   1.000
_cell.length_c   1.000
_cell.angle_alpha   90.00
_cell.angle_beta   90.00
_cell.angle_gamma   90.00
#
_symmetry.space_group_name_H-M   'P 1'
#
loop_
_entity.id
_entity.type
_entity.pdbx_description
1 polymer ?
#
loop_
_entity_poly.entity_id
_entity_poly.type
_entity_poly.pdbx_seq_one_letter_code
_entity_poly.pdbx_strand_id
1 'polypeptide(L)'
;MNDWLDYKGSGSNRYYLSHGTFASSLARQQEIADARLQQAQEIKKKFDYYITEYESFLPRLRDLENQIWTTTNDIGKSKYPNEADYNELCGLYNRCNSIYKSINQRFITQTEKWGQLNSSRPILDRVKEFHSLCNSYESAFTLGKRFYEEAQRRKEKLDAIHSSQTEHSNHLRHENGLSKIGRNKK
;
A
#
# COMPACT_ATOMS: atom_id res chain seq x y z
N MET A 1 -9.12 77.90 35.93
CA MET A 1 -8.78 78.02 34.51
C MET A 1 -7.57 77.17 34.17
N ASN A 2 -7.47 75.95 34.69
CA ASN A 2 -6.28 75.13 34.47
C ASN A 2 -6.59 73.72 33.93
N ASP A 3 -7.85 73.37 33.71
CA ASP A 3 -8.23 72.01 33.28
C ASP A 3 -8.01 71.74 31.78
N TRP A 4 -7.73 72.79 31.01
CA TRP A 4 -7.61 72.61 29.52
C TRP A 4 -6.23 72.20 29.05
N LEU A 5 -5.16 72.48 29.81
CA LEU A 5 -3.81 72.12 29.47
C LEU A 5 -3.49 70.66 29.82
N ASP A 6 -4.07 70.12 30.87
CA ASP A 6 -3.87 68.70 31.23
C ASP A 6 -4.55 67.74 30.27
N TYR A 7 -5.67 68.16 29.68
CA TYR A 7 -6.39 67.34 28.73
C TYR A 7 -5.62 67.17 27.39
N LYS A 8 -4.89 68.22 26.92
CA LYS A 8 -4.07 68.14 25.72
C LYS A 8 -2.83 67.24 25.89
N GLY A 9 -2.20 67.25 27.02
CA GLY A 9 -1.06 66.41 27.33
C GLY A 9 -1.39 64.91 27.39
N SER A 10 -2.51 64.61 28.00
CA SER A 10 -3.00 63.24 28.14
C SER A 10 -3.44 62.62 26.80
N GLY A 11 -4.05 63.39 25.92
CA GLY A 11 -4.48 62.91 24.59
C GLY A 11 -3.32 62.60 23.64
N SER A 12 -2.28 63.43 23.64
CA SER A 12 -1.09 63.26 22.84
C SER A 12 -0.30 62.00 23.24
N ASN A 13 -0.09 61.78 24.52
CA ASN A 13 0.61 60.58 24.98
C ASN A 13 -0.15 59.29 24.74
N ARG A 14 -1.48 59.31 24.83
CA ARG A 14 -2.31 58.14 24.46
C ARG A 14 -2.24 57.83 22.97
N TYR A 15 -2.17 58.84 22.13
CA TYR A 15 -2.04 58.69 20.69
C TYR A 15 -0.68 58.07 20.30
N TYR A 16 0.42 58.53 20.91
CA TYR A 16 1.76 57.95 20.66
C TYR A 16 1.87 56.53 21.22
N LEU A 17 1.29 56.22 22.37
CA LEU A 17 1.26 54.86 22.88
C LEU A 17 0.43 53.93 22.01
N SER A 18 -0.68 54.39 21.45
CA SER A 18 -1.50 53.58 20.53
C SER A 18 -0.82 53.36 19.21
N HIS A 19 -0.05 54.30 18.67
CA HIS A 19 0.76 54.11 17.46
C HIS A 19 1.93 53.18 17.69
N GLY A 20 2.61 53.26 18.82
CA GLY A 20 3.71 52.34 19.17
C GLY A 20 3.23 50.90 19.35
N THR A 21 2.10 50.70 20.01
CA THR A 21 1.50 49.36 20.17
C THR A 21 0.97 48.82 18.86
N PHE A 22 0.43 49.68 17.99
CA PHE A 22 -0.03 49.24 16.65
C PHE A 22 1.14 48.87 15.75
N ALA A 23 2.21 49.66 15.71
CA ALA A 23 3.43 49.34 14.94
C ALA A 23 4.10 48.06 15.41
N SER A 24 4.18 47.83 16.74
CA SER A 24 4.74 46.60 17.30
C SER A 24 3.83 45.39 17.02
N SER A 25 2.51 45.58 17.00
CA SER A 25 1.54 44.55 16.60
C SER A 25 1.67 44.17 15.13
N LEU A 26 1.84 45.13 14.23
CA LEU A 26 2.08 44.91 12.80
C LEU A 26 3.39 44.18 12.55
N ALA A 27 4.50 44.60 13.18
CA ALA A 27 5.79 43.94 13.08
C ALA A 27 5.70 42.47 13.54
N ARG A 28 5.02 42.20 14.63
CA ARG A 28 4.80 40.84 15.14
C ARG A 28 3.93 40.00 14.20
N GLN A 29 2.92 40.59 13.60
CA GLN A 29 2.09 39.91 12.59
C GLN A 29 2.92 39.57 11.35
N GLN A 30 3.83 40.44 10.94
CA GLN A 30 4.72 40.25 9.81
C GLN A 30 5.73 39.13 10.09
N GLU A 31 6.36 39.11 11.27
CA GLU A 31 7.23 38.01 11.69
C GLU A 31 6.52 36.65 11.68
N ILE A 32 5.28 36.59 12.16
CA ILE A 32 4.47 35.39 12.13
C ILE A 32 4.15 34.96 10.69
N ALA A 33 3.84 35.91 9.81
CA ALA A 33 3.56 35.64 8.40
C ALA A 33 4.82 35.13 7.67
N ASP A 34 5.99 35.75 7.93
CA ASP A 34 7.25 35.33 7.35
C ASP A 34 7.69 33.95 7.84
N ALA A 35 7.53 33.66 9.14
CA ALA A 35 7.78 32.33 9.70
C ALA A 35 6.88 31.24 9.06
N ARG A 36 5.59 31.55 8.86
CA ARG A 36 4.66 30.64 8.18
C ARG A 36 5.04 30.43 6.73
N LEU A 37 5.48 31.48 6.02
CA LEU A 37 5.93 31.39 4.65
C LEU A 37 7.18 30.52 4.52
N GLN A 38 8.16 30.70 5.41
CA GLN A 38 9.36 29.86 5.45
C GLN A 38 9.02 28.40 5.73
N GLN A 39 8.17 28.15 6.69
CA GLN A 39 7.68 26.79 7.00
C GLN A 39 6.97 26.16 5.80
N ALA A 40 6.14 26.91 5.10
CA ALA A 40 5.44 26.44 3.90
C ALA A 40 6.43 26.13 2.76
N GLN A 41 7.48 26.94 2.58
CA GLN A 41 8.53 26.71 1.58
C GLN A 41 9.35 25.46 1.90
N GLU A 42 9.71 25.24 3.16
CA GLU A 42 10.42 24.02 3.58
C GLU A 42 9.56 22.76 3.38
N ILE A 43 8.27 22.84 3.73
CA ILE A 43 7.31 21.76 3.48
C ILE A 43 7.21 21.47 1.99
N LYS A 44 7.12 22.51 1.16
CA LYS A 44 7.06 22.34 -0.30
C LYS A 44 8.32 21.68 -0.85
N LYS A 45 9.53 22.10 -0.42
CA LYS A 45 10.80 21.48 -0.86
C LYS A 45 10.85 19.99 -0.50
N LYS A 46 10.48 19.62 0.73
CA LYS A 46 10.41 18.22 1.16
C LYS A 46 9.38 17.45 0.35
N PHE A 47 8.26 18.06 0.07
CA PHE A 47 7.19 17.47 -0.72
C PHE A 47 7.62 17.21 -2.17
N ASP A 48 8.24 18.19 -2.85
CA ASP A 48 8.75 18.05 -4.20
C ASP A 48 9.80 16.92 -4.29
N TYR A 49 10.64 16.77 -3.26
CA TYR A 49 11.57 15.64 -3.16
C TYR A 49 10.85 14.29 -3.09
N TYR A 50 9.85 14.16 -2.23
CA TYR A 50 9.09 12.91 -2.09
C TYR A 50 8.25 12.57 -3.32
N ILE A 51 7.71 13.57 -4.01
CA ILE A 51 7.02 13.34 -5.30
C ILE A 51 7.98 12.77 -6.33
N THR A 52 9.16 13.37 -6.47
CA THR A 52 10.17 12.89 -7.41
C THR A 52 10.59 11.44 -7.10
N GLU A 53 10.79 11.13 -5.82
CA GLU A 53 11.08 9.77 -5.37
C GLU A 53 9.91 8.80 -5.70
N TYR A 54 8.68 9.20 -5.40
CA TYR A 54 7.47 8.44 -5.74
C TYR A 54 7.36 8.17 -7.24
N GLU A 55 7.51 9.20 -8.06
CA GLU A 55 7.45 9.10 -9.52
C GLU A 55 8.52 8.17 -10.08
N SER A 56 9.67 8.06 -9.42
CA SER A 56 10.73 7.11 -9.81
C SER A 56 10.36 5.64 -9.53
N PHE A 57 9.57 5.37 -8.49
CA PHE A 57 9.14 4.03 -8.13
C PHE A 57 7.87 3.56 -8.86
N LEU A 58 7.03 4.49 -9.31
CA LEU A 58 5.73 4.19 -9.88
C LEU A 58 5.79 3.26 -11.11
N PRO A 59 6.68 3.47 -12.10
CA PRO A 59 6.80 2.56 -13.24
C PRO A 59 7.16 1.13 -12.81
N ARG A 60 8.08 1.01 -11.86
CA ARG A 60 8.51 -0.29 -11.33
C ARG A 60 7.39 -1.01 -10.58
N LEU A 61 6.59 -0.26 -9.82
CA LEU A 61 5.46 -0.83 -9.10
C LEU A 61 4.36 -1.31 -10.05
N ARG A 62 4.07 -0.56 -11.11
CA ARG A 62 3.14 -0.95 -12.18
C ARG A 62 3.61 -2.20 -12.93
N ASP A 63 4.90 -2.27 -13.24
CA ASP A 63 5.48 -3.45 -13.89
C ASP A 63 5.35 -4.71 -13.01
N LEU A 64 5.67 -4.60 -11.72
CA LEU A 64 5.49 -5.69 -10.76
C LEU A 64 4.01 -6.08 -10.58
N GLU A 65 3.11 -5.13 -10.55
CA GLU A 65 1.66 -5.38 -10.50
C GLU A 65 1.20 -6.18 -11.71
N ASN A 66 1.62 -5.79 -12.92
CA ASN A 66 1.31 -6.52 -14.14
C ASN A 66 1.88 -7.96 -14.13
N GLN A 67 3.11 -8.14 -13.62
CA GLN A 67 3.70 -9.47 -13.47
C GLN A 67 2.89 -10.33 -12.49
N ILE A 68 2.46 -9.78 -11.35
CA ILE A 68 1.60 -10.48 -10.38
C ILE A 68 0.30 -10.94 -11.03
N TRP A 69 -0.37 -10.07 -11.80
CA TRP A 69 -1.59 -10.44 -12.52
C TRP A 69 -1.35 -11.53 -13.56
N THR A 70 -0.24 -11.46 -14.30
CA THR A 70 0.14 -12.48 -15.29
C THR A 70 0.35 -13.83 -14.60
N THR A 71 1.21 -13.88 -13.58
CA THR A 71 1.50 -15.11 -12.83
C THR A 71 0.23 -15.65 -12.15
N THR A 72 -0.63 -14.81 -11.60
CA THR A 72 -1.93 -15.20 -11.04
C THR A 72 -2.83 -15.87 -12.07
N ASN A 73 -2.91 -15.31 -13.27
CA ASN A 73 -3.70 -15.88 -14.35
C ASN A 73 -3.14 -17.22 -14.83
N ASP A 74 -1.82 -17.37 -14.86
CA ASP A 74 -1.18 -18.62 -15.27
C ASP A 74 -1.39 -19.74 -14.24
N ILE A 75 -1.31 -19.41 -12.94
CA ILE A 75 -1.72 -20.33 -11.86
C ILE A 75 -3.19 -20.73 -12.02
N GLY A 76 -4.08 -19.76 -12.34
CA GLY A 76 -5.51 -20.01 -12.51
C GLY A 76 -5.85 -20.93 -13.70
N LYS A 77 -5.07 -20.87 -14.76
CA LYS A 77 -5.21 -21.77 -15.95
C LYS A 77 -4.63 -23.15 -15.70
N SER A 78 -3.73 -23.30 -14.75
CA SER A 78 -3.06 -24.56 -14.48
C SER A 78 -4.02 -25.60 -13.91
N LYS A 79 -4.00 -26.80 -14.47
CA LYS A 79 -4.77 -27.95 -13.99
C LYS A 79 -4.21 -28.51 -12.67
N TYR A 80 -2.90 -28.41 -12.51
CA TYR A 80 -2.15 -28.95 -11.36
C TYR A 80 -1.44 -27.80 -10.62
N PRO A 81 -1.21 -27.93 -9.31
CA PRO A 81 -0.46 -26.93 -8.57
C PRO A 81 0.97 -26.87 -9.12
N ASN A 82 1.39 -25.67 -9.52
CA ASN A 82 2.77 -25.37 -9.91
C ASN A 82 3.42 -24.58 -8.77
N GLU A 83 4.33 -25.24 -8.05
CA GLU A 83 5.01 -24.64 -6.92
C GLU A 83 5.98 -23.52 -7.36
N ALA A 84 6.57 -23.65 -8.56
CA ALA A 84 7.46 -22.62 -9.09
C ALA A 84 6.71 -21.32 -9.36
N ASP A 85 5.55 -21.38 -10.02
CA ASP A 85 4.72 -20.19 -10.28
C ASP A 85 4.22 -19.55 -8.98
N TYR A 86 3.88 -20.38 -7.97
CA TYR A 86 3.46 -19.86 -6.67
C TYR A 86 4.60 -19.17 -5.91
N ASN A 87 5.80 -19.75 -5.96
CA ASN A 87 6.99 -19.14 -5.35
C ASN A 87 7.37 -17.83 -6.07
N GLU A 88 7.24 -17.76 -7.39
CA GLU A 88 7.40 -16.54 -8.15
C GLU A 88 6.39 -15.47 -7.74
N LEU A 89 5.11 -15.83 -7.62
CA LEU A 89 4.04 -14.93 -7.14
C LEU A 89 4.37 -14.35 -5.76
N CYS A 90 4.81 -15.20 -4.82
CA CYS A 90 5.25 -14.77 -3.49
C CYS A 90 6.45 -13.81 -3.56
N GLY A 91 7.42 -14.09 -4.43
CA GLY A 91 8.58 -13.22 -4.65
C GLY A 91 8.20 -11.85 -5.22
N LEU A 92 7.29 -11.81 -6.18
CA LEU A 92 6.75 -10.57 -6.76
C LEU A 92 6.01 -9.74 -5.71
N TYR A 93 5.14 -10.38 -4.93
CA TYR A 93 4.39 -9.74 -3.85
C TYR A 93 5.31 -9.13 -2.79
N ASN A 94 6.35 -9.85 -2.38
CA ASN A 94 7.33 -9.35 -1.42
C ASN A 94 8.10 -8.13 -1.95
N ARG A 95 8.43 -8.11 -3.26
CA ARG A 95 9.05 -6.96 -3.91
C ARG A 95 8.12 -5.73 -3.93
N CYS A 96 6.84 -5.91 -4.23
CA CYS A 96 5.82 -4.86 -4.16
C CYS A 96 5.71 -4.31 -2.73
N ASN A 97 5.62 -5.17 -1.72
CA ASN A 97 5.54 -4.77 -0.32
C ASN A 97 6.78 -4.02 0.16
N SER A 98 7.96 -4.36 -0.32
CA SER A 98 9.20 -3.63 -0.01
C SER A 98 9.15 -2.20 -0.54
N ILE A 99 8.71 -2.02 -1.79
CA ILE A 99 8.51 -0.70 -2.41
C ILE A 99 7.40 0.06 -1.66
N TYR A 100 6.28 -0.61 -1.38
CA TYR A 100 5.16 -0.02 -0.62
C TYR A 100 5.62 0.53 0.73
N LYS A 101 6.31 -0.27 1.52
CA LYS A 101 6.80 0.16 2.85
C LYS A 101 7.74 1.36 2.75
N SER A 102 8.63 1.36 1.77
CA SER A 102 9.56 2.47 1.53
C SER A 102 8.83 3.76 1.18
N ILE A 103 7.85 3.69 0.28
CA ILE A 103 7.05 4.85 -0.14
C ILE A 103 6.10 5.30 0.97
N ASN A 104 5.41 4.36 1.64
CA ASN A 104 4.42 4.69 2.67
C ASN A 104 5.04 5.44 3.84
N GLN A 105 6.19 5.00 4.33
CA GLN A 105 6.87 5.69 5.43
C GLN A 105 7.32 7.10 5.07
N ARG A 106 7.77 7.31 3.84
CA ARG A 106 8.38 8.58 3.43
C ARG A 106 7.38 9.54 2.79
N PHE A 107 6.48 9.02 1.95
CA PHE A 107 5.59 9.83 1.14
C PHE A 107 4.18 9.93 1.73
N ILE A 108 3.48 8.82 1.93
CA ILE A 108 2.06 8.83 2.29
C ILE A 108 1.84 9.41 3.68
N THR A 109 2.58 8.94 4.68
CA THR A 109 2.43 9.44 6.05
C THR A 109 2.76 10.93 6.17
N GLN A 110 3.72 11.44 5.40
CA GLN A 110 4.03 12.86 5.38
C GLN A 110 2.99 13.66 4.59
N THR A 111 2.51 13.12 3.47
CA THR A 111 1.52 13.77 2.60
C THR A 111 0.16 13.87 3.27
N GLU A 112 -0.25 12.86 4.04
CA GLU A 112 -1.48 12.92 4.83
C GLU A 112 -1.43 14.03 5.88
N LYS A 113 -0.29 14.22 6.54
CA LYS A 113 -0.07 15.33 7.47
C LYS A 113 -0.10 16.69 6.76
N TRP A 114 0.41 16.77 5.54
CA TRP A 114 0.47 18.02 4.78
C TRP A 114 -0.79 18.29 3.95
N GLY A 115 -1.49 17.25 3.51
CA GLY A 115 -2.76 17.36 2.82
C GLY A 115 -3.86 17.99 3.66
N GLN A 116 -3.77 17.87 4.99
CA GLN A 116 -4.61 18.60 5.93
C GLN A 116 -4.29 20.09 5.97
N LEU A 117 -3.04 20.48 5.60
CA LEU A 117 -2.59 21.87 5.62
C LEU A 117 -2.75 22.58 4.26
N ASN A 118 -2.69 21.82 3.16
CA ASN A 118 -2.81 22.34 1.79
C ASN A 118 -3.50 21.28 0.93
N SER A 119 -4.80 21.38 0.76
CA SER A 119 -5.64 20.51 -0.08
C SER A 119 -5.34 20.68 -1.57
N SER A 120 -4.10 20.47 -2.02
CA SER A 120 -3.80 20.44 -3.43
C SER A 120 -4.28 19.13 -4.03
N ARG A 121 -5.27 19.23 -4.93
CA ARG A 121 -5.89 18.11 -5.64
C ARG A 121 -4.89 17.14 -6.29
N PRO A 122 -3.79 17.60 -6.91
CA PRO A 122 -2.79 16.71 -7.50
C PRO A 122 -2.13 15.73 -6.52
N ILE A 123 -1.98 16.11 -5.26
CA ILE A 123 -1.38 15.28 -4.21
C ILE A 123 -2.32 14.16 -3.80
N LEU A 124 -3.57 14.51 -3.57
CA LEU A 124 -4.62 13.54 -3.20
C LEU A 124 -4.83 12.51 -4.31
N ASP A 125 -4.75 12.91 -5.57
CA ASP A 125 -4.91 12.02 -6.70
C ASP A 125 -3.74 11.02 -6.79
N ARG A 126 -2.50 11.43 -6.52
CA ARG A 126 -1.33 10.54 -6.47
C ARG A 126 -1.39 9.55 -5.30
N VAL A 127 -1.84 10.00 -4.13
CA VAL A 127 -2.07 9.10 -2.98
C VAL A 127 -3.15 8.06 -3.31
N LYS A 128 -4.23 8.47 -3.97
CA LYS A 128 -5.28 7.54 -4.43
C LYS A 128 -4.77 6.54 -5.45
N GLU A 129 -3.97 6.99 -6.42
CA GLU A 129 -3.35 6.11 -7.41
C GLU A 129 -2.47 5.07 -6.75
N PHE A 130 -1.63 5.47 -5.81
CA PHE A 130 -0.77 4.56 -5.05
C PHE A 130 -1.58 3.52 -4.27
N HIS A 131 -2.63 3.93 -3.54
CA HIS A 131 -3.51 3.00 -2.84
C HIS A 131 -4.26 2.07 -3.79
N SER A 132 -4.66 2.56 -4.97
CA SER A 132 -5.28 1.73 -6.00
C SER A 132 -4.34 0.64 -6.50
N LEU A 133 -3.07 0.95 -6.77
CA LEU A 133 -2.05 -0.04 -7.15
C LEU A 133 -1.81 -1.06 -6.04
N CYS A 134 -1.75 -0.60 -4.78
CA CYS A 134 -1.58 -1.51 -3.64
C CYS A 134 -2.75 -2.48 -3.51
N ASN A 135 -3.97 -2.00 -3.57
CA ASN A 135 -5.17 -2.85 -3.54
C ASN A 135 -5.22 -3.82 -4.72
N SER A 136 -4.75 -3.40 -5.90
CA SER A 136 -4.72 -4.23 -7.10
C SER A 136 -3.76 -5.41 -6.93
N TYR A 137 -2.49 -5.18 -6.55
CA TYR A 137 -1.55 -6.28 -6.40
C TYR A 137 -1.87 -7.20 -5.21
N GLU A 138 -2.45 -6.67 -4.12
CA GLU A 138 -2.94 -7.49 -2.99
C GLU A 138 -4.11 -8.39 -3.42
N SER A 139 -5.03 -7.85 -4.20
CA SER A 139 -6.16 -8.61 -4.75
C SER A 139 -5.68 -9.72 -5.69
N ALA A 140 -4.74 -9.41 -6.57
CA ALA A 140 -4.14 -10.37 -7.49
C ALA A 140 -3.40 -11.49 -6.74
N PHE A 141 -2.59 -11.14 -5.74
CA PHE A 141 -1.89 -12.11 -4.90
C PHE A 141 -2.86 -13.04 -4.16
N THR A 142 -3.90 -12.48 -3.55
CA THR A 142 -4.91 -13.24 -2.81
C THR A 142 -5.65 -14.21 -3.73
N LEU A 143 -5.98 -13.77 -4.95
CA LEU A 143 -6.61 -14.60 -5.97
C LEU A 143 -5.68 -15.73 -6.42
N GLY A 144 -4.42 -15.44 -6.71
CA GLY A 144 -3.43 -16.44 -7.12
C GLY A 144 -3.18 -17.49 -6.04
N LYS A 145 -3.09 -17.07 -4.78
CA LYS A 145 -3.02 -17.99 -3.64
C LYS A 145 -4.22 -18.92 -3.58
N ARG A 146 -5.43 -18.39 -3.75
CA ARG A 146 -6.66 -19.19 -3.76
C ARG A 146 -6.66 -20.20 -4.92
N PHE A 147 -6.25 -19.81 -6.12
CA PHE A 147 -6.14 -20.72 -7.27
C PHE A 147 -5.15 -21.86 -7.00
N TYR A 148 -4.00 -21.55 -6.41
CA TYR A 148 -3.01 -22.56 -6.04
C TYR A 148 -3.54 -23.55 -4.99
N GLU A 149 -4.18 -23.06 -3.93
CA GLU A 149 -4.80 -23.91 -2.91
C GLU A 149 -5.91 -24.81 -3.48
N GLU A 150 -6.73 -24.30 -4.38
CA GLU A 150 -7.76 -25.07 -5.08
C GLU A 150 -7.15 -26.15 -5.97
N ALA A 151 -6.04 -25.85 -6.65
CA ALA A 151 -5.32 -26.84 -7.46
C ALA A 151 -4.70 -27.95 -6.60
N GLN A 152 -4.14 -27.60 -5.42
CA GLN A 152 -3.65 -28.59 -4.45
C GLN A 152 -4.76 -29.52 -3.97
N ARG A 153 -5.90 -28.97 -3.55
CA ARG A 153 -7.06 -29.78 -3.10
C ARG A 153 -7.57 -30.70 -4.19
N ARG A 154 -7.57 -30.25 -5.45
CA ARG A 154 -7.93 -31.11 -6.60
C ARG A 154 -6.96 -32.25 -6.80
N LYS A 155 -5.65 -32.00 -6.69
CA LYS A 155 -4.62 -33.00 -6.78
C LYS A 155 -4.75 -34.05 -5.67
N GLU A 156 -4.89 -33.61 -4.42
CA GLU A 156 -5.08 -34.51 -3.27
C GLU A 156 -6.29 -35.44 -3.45
N LYS A 157 -7.42 -34.92 -3.94
CA LYS A 157 -8.61 -35.74 -4.23
C LYS A 157 -8.35 -36.78 -5.33
N LEU A 158 -7.62 -36.39 -6.39
CA LEU A 158 -7.26 -37.31 -7.47
C LEU A 158 -6.33 -38.41 -6.98
N ASP A 159 -5.31 -38.05 -6.19
CA ASP A 159 -4.35 -38.99 -5.61
C ASP A 159 -5.07 -39.97 -4.65
N ALA A 160 -6.02 -39.51 -3.84
CA ALA A 160 -6.85 -40.36 -2.99
C ALA A 160 -7.71 -41.35 -3.80
N ILE A 161 -8.31 -40.90 -4.89
CA ILE A 161 -9.10 -41.78 -5.79
C ILE A 161 -8.19 -42.83 -6.42
N HIS A 162 -7.02 -42.42 -6.93
CA HIS A 162 -6.05 -43.36 -7.53
C HIS A 162 -5.55 -44.39 -6.53
N SER A 163 -5.27 -44.00 -5.29
CA SER A 163 -4.85 -44.90 -4.22
C SER A 163 -5.96 -45.94 -3.92
N SER A 164 -7.19 -45.49 -3.74
CA SER A 164 -8.33 -46.40 -3.49
C SER A 164 -8.58 -47.36 -4.67
N GLN A 165 -8.45 -46.91 -5.91
CA GLN A 165 -8.59 -47.79 -7.10
C GLN A 165 -7.46 -48.82 -7.18
N THR A 166 -6.22 -48.42 -6.81
CA THR A 166 -5.08 -49.34 -6.77
C THR A 166 -5.24 -50.40 -5.71
N GLU A 167 -5.68 -50.00 -4.52
CA GLU A 167 -5.97 -50.96 -3.41
C GLU A 167 -7.07 -51.95 -3.81
N HIS A 168 -8.17 -51.44 -4.37
CA HIS A 168 -9.24 -52.30 -4.87
C HIS A 168 -8.77 -53.26 -5.95
N SER A 169 -8.00 -52.83 -6.91
CA SER A 169 -7.39 -53.68 -7.96
C SER A 169 -6.47 -54.76 -7.37
N ASN A 170 -5.68 -54.40 -6.38
CA ASN A 170 -4.79 -55.33 -5.71
C ASN A 170 -5.57 -56.40 -4.89
N HIS A 171 -6.65 -55.96 -4.21
CA HIS A 171 -7.54 -56.90 -3.50
C HIS A 171 -8.17 -57.93 -4.45
N LEU A 172 -8.74 -57.47 -5.60
CA LEU A 172 -9.31 -58.34 -6.58
C LEU A 172 -8.29 -59.33 -7.20
N ARG A 173 -7.04 -58.88 -7.42
CA ARG A 173 -5.97 -59.79 -7.87
C ARG A 173 -5.61 -60.84 -6.85
N HIS A 174 -5.59 -60.46 -5.58
CA HIS A 174 -5.30 -61.39 -4.48
C HIS A 174 -6.42 -62.46 -4.37
N GLU A 175 -7.68 -62.07 -4.37
CA GLU A 175 -8.82 -62.98 -4.34
C GLU A 175 -8.85 -63.92 -5.55
N ASN A 176 -8.61 -63.42 -6.77
CA ASN A 176 -8.54 -64.25 -7.96
C ASN A 176 -7.33 -65.20 -7.95
N GLY A 177 -6.21 -64.81 -7.33
CA GLY A 177 -5.03 -65.67 -7.13
C GLY A 177 -5.35 -66.82 -6.17
N LEU A 178 -6.00 -66.55 -5.06
CA LEU A 178 -6.42 -67.56 -4.07
C LEU A 178 -7.47 -68.55 -4.68
N SER A 179 -8.41 -68.04 -5.52
CA SER A 179 -9.40 -68.90 -6.16
C SER A 179 -8.79 -69.87 -7.20
N LYS A 180 -7.67 -69.52 -7.85
CA LYS A 180 -6.91 -70.38 -8.76
C LYS A 180 -6.15 -71.48 -8.01
N ILE A 181 -5.58 -71.16 -6.85
CA ILE A 181 -4.86 -72.16 -6.01
C ILE A 181 -5.83 -73.19 -5.46
N GLY A 182 -7.05 -72.81 -5.13
CA GLY A 182 -8.08 -73.74 -4.62
C GLY A 182 -8.61 -74.72 -5.69
N ARG A 183 -8.56 -74.39 -7.00
CA ARG A 183 -9.04 -75.24 -8.11
C ARG A 183 -8.04 -76.30 -8.54
N ASN A 184 -6.73 -76.14 -8.22
CA ASN A 184 -5.69 -77.10 -8.61
C ASN A 184 -5.45 -78.17 -7.52
N LYS A 185 -6.28 -78.25 -6.50
CA LYS A 185 -6.19 -79.27 -5.45
C LYS A 185 -7.36 -80.27 -5.47
N LYS A 186 -7.97 -80.51 -6.63
CA LYS A 186 -8.85 -81.62 -6.91
C LYS A 186 -8.24 -82.46 -8.04
#